data_354b95ebcfd02e253c3d184cbe00a066
#
_entry.id   354b95ebcfd02e253c3d184cbe00a066
#
_cell.length_a   1.000
_cell.length_b   1.000
_cell.length_c   1.000
_cell.angle_alpha   90.00
_cell.angle_beta   90.00
_cell.angle_gamma   90.00
#
_symmetry.space_group_name_H-M   'P 1'
#
loop_
_entity.id
_entity.type
_entity.pdbx_description
1 polymer ?
#
loop_
_entity_poly.entity_id
_entity_poly.type
_entity_poly.pdbx_seq_one_letter_code
_entity_poly.pdbx_strand_id
1 'polypeptide(L)' 'MDIMVLKSQQWMNDTYGGDSRYTKVAEDGATGWGTINGLIIALQIELGMAETAAVIGPTTRSKFNAKYPGGITRQ' A
#
# COMPACT_ATOMS: atom_id res chain seq x y z
N MET A 1 13.37 9.87 -13.91
CA MET A 1 12.63 9.86 -12.63
C MET A 1 11.23 10.36 -12.86
N ASP A 2 10.25 9.72 -12.25
CA ASP A 2 8.86 10.15 -12.28
C ASP A 2 8.53 10.87 -10.96
N ILE A 3 8.21 12.15 -11.04
CA ILE A 3 7.94 12.98 -9.86
C ILE A 3 6.68 12.50 -9.12
N MET A 4 5.66 12.02 -9.82
CA MET A 4 4.45 11.50 -9.18
C MET A 4 4.74 10.22 -8.40
N VAL A 5 5.58 9.36 -8.96
CA VAL A 5 6.03 8.13 -8.26
C VAL A 5 6.85 8.51 -7.02
N LEU A 6 7.77 9.46 -7.15
CA LEU A 6 8.58 9.94 -6.02
C LEU A 6 7.69 10.48 -4.89
N LYS A 7 6.72 11.32 -5.24
CA LYS A 7 5.79 11.89 -4.25
C LYS A 7 4.94 10.81 -3.58
N SER A 8 4.52 9.80 -4.34
CA SER A 8 3.78 8.66 -3.79
C SER A 8 4.63 7.86 -2.81
N GLN A 9 5.91 7.63 -3.15
CA GLN A 9 6.85 6.93 -2.27
C GLN A 9 7.06 7.72 -0.97
N GLN A 10 7.24 9.03 -1.06
CA GLN A 10 7.39 9.89 0.11
C GLN A 10 6.13 9.86 0.98
N TRP A 11 4.95 9.95 0.36
CA TRP A 11 3.68 9.88 1.07
C TRP A 11 3.52 8.54 1.79
N MET A 12 3.85 7.43 1.14
CA MET A 12 3.78 6.10 1.73
C MET A 12 4.69 5.99 2.96
N ASN A 13 5.93 6.44 2.83
CA ASN A 13 6.90 6.37 3.93
C ASN A 13 6.50 7.28 5.09
N ASP A 14 5.98 8.47 4.79
CA ASP A 14 5.52 9.42 5.82
C ASP A 14 4.28 8.88 6.55
N THR A 15 3.36 8.27 5.82
CA THR A 15 2.09 7.80 6.37
C THR A 15 2.25 6.48 7.13
N TYR A 16 3.03 5.55 6.60
CA TYR A 16 3.11 4.18 7.15
C TYR A 16 4.47 3.85 7.76
N GLY A 17 5.46 4.71 7.62
CA GLY A 17 6.83 4.43 8.05
C GLY A 17 6.99 4.12 9.54
N GLY A 18 6.04 4.58 10.38
CA GLY A 18 6.02 4.27 11.80
C GLY A 18 5.35 2.95 12.17
N ASP A 19 4.74 2.27 11.20
CA ASP A 19 4.05 1.01 11.44
C ASP A 19 5.02 -0.16 11.26
N SER A 20 5.07 -1.05 12.25
CA SER A 20 6.01 -2.18 12.23
C SER A 20 5.74 -3.17 11.10
N ARG A 21 4.54 -3.15 10.54
CA ARG A 21 4.14 -4.02 9.42
C ARG A 21 4.63 -3.49 8.06
N TYR A 22 5.09 -2.24 8.02
CA TYR A 22 5.49 -1.56 6.79
C TYR A 22 7.01 -1.41 6.75
N THR A 23 7.61 -1.70 5.61
CA THR A 23 9.02 -1.44 5.34
C THR A 23 9.13 -0.25 4.39
N LYS A 24 9.89 0.76 4.76
CA LYS A 24 10.05 1.96 3.93
C LYS A 24 10.58 1.58 2.55
N VAL A 25 9.99 2.21 1.52
CA VAL A 25 10.43 2.03 0.13
C VAL A 25 11.49 3.07 -0.23
N ALA A 26 12.29 2.77 -1.25
CA ALA A 26 13.24 3.75 -1.80
C ALA A 26 12.46 4.92 -2.41
N GLU A 27 12.90 6.15 -2.13
CA GLU A 27 12.32 7.37 -2.67
C GLU A 27 13.14 7.80 -3.88
N ASP A 28 12.99 7.05 -4.97
CA ASP A 28 13.82 7.20 -6.18
C ASP A 28 13.01 7.54 -7.44
N GLY A 29 11.71 7.67 -7.33
CA GLY A 29 10.84 7.98 -8.47
C GLY A 29 10.73 6.86 -9.49
N ALA A 30 11.13 5.64 -9.13
CA ALA A 30 11.06 4.48 -10.02
C ALA A 30 10.03 3.47 -9.49
N THR A 31 9.15 3.01 -10.37
CA THR A 31 8.16 1.99 -10.04
C THR A 31 8.79 0.62 -10.16
N GLY A 32 9.33 0.11 -9.06
CA GLY A 32 9.88 -1.24 -8.98
C GLY A 32 9.04 -2.12 -8.06
N TRP A 33 9.46 -3.37 -7.90
CA TRP A 33 8.75 -4.31 -7.04
C TRP A 33 8.70 -3.84 -5.59
N GLY A 34 9.73 -3.13 -5.10
CA GLY A 34 9.73 -2.58 -3.75
C GLY A 34 8.57 -1.60 -3.53
N THR A 35 8.33 -0.70 -4.48
CA THR A 35 7.22 0.25 -4.42
C THR A 35 5.88 -0.49 -4.49
N ILE A 36 5.75 -1.46 -5.39
CA ILE A 36 4.52 -2.24 -5.54
C ILE A 36 4.23 -3.02 -4.26
N ASN A 37 5.22 -3.70 -3.71
CA ASN A 37 5.08 -4.46 -2.47
C ASN A 37 4.70 -3.55 -1.30
N GLY A 38 5.30 -2.36 -1.23
CA GLY A 38 4.95 -1.37 -0.22
C GLY A 38 3.50 -0.91 -0.31
N LEU A 39 3.00 -0.69 -1.53
CA LEU A 39 1.60 -0.32 -1.76
C LEU A 39 0.64 -1.41 -1.31
N ILE A 40 0.95 -2.67 -1.58
CA ILE A 40 0.11 -3.80 -1.14
C ILE A 40 0.05 -3.85 0.39
N ILE A 41 1.18 -3.72 1.05
CA ILE A 41 1.24 -3.70 2.52
C ILE A 41 0.48 -2.50 3.08
N ALA A 42 0.66 -1.33 2.51
CA ALA A 42 -0.07 -0.12 2.92
C ALA A 42 -1.58 -0.30 2.82
N LEU A 43 -2.06 -0.91 1.72
CA LEU A 43 -3.48 -1.23 1.58
C LEU A 43 -3.96 -2.16 2.69
N GLN A 44 -3.19 -3.19 3.00
CA GLN A 44 -3.56 -4.14 4.05
C GLN A 44 -3.62 -3.47 5.42
N ILE A 45 -2.70 -2.53 5.71
CA ILE A 45 -2.74 -1.75 6.94
C ILE A 45 -4.02 -0.91 6.99
N GLU A 46 -4.38 -0.25 5.90
CA GLU A 46 -5.63 0.53 5.82
C GLU A 46 -6.88 -0.34 6.02
N LEU A 47 -6.82 -1.59 5.57
CA LEU A 47 -7.91 -2.55 5.76
C LEU A 47 -7.95 -3.13 7.18
N GLY A 48 -7.03 -2.75 8.05
CA GLY A 48 -6.99 -3.20 9.43
C GLY A 48 -6.48 -4.61 9.62
N MET A 49 -5.69 -5.14 8.69
CA MET A 49 -5.13 -6.48 8.82
C MET A 49 -4.01 -6.48 9.86
N ALA A 50 -4.06 -7.41 10.81
CA ALA A 50 -3.03 -7.54 11.84
C ALA A 50 -1.70 -8.03 11.28
N GLU A 51 -1.77 -8.92 10.28
CA GLU A 51 -0.61 -9.45 9.58
C GLU A 51 -0.67 -9.03 8.12
N THR A 52 0.47 -8.63 7.57
CA THR A 52 0.57 -8.17 6.20
C THR A 52 1.60 -9.00 5.43
N ALA A 53 1.38 -9.14 4.13
CA ALA A 53 2.32 -9.76 3.22
C ALA A 53 2.16 -9.10 1.85
N ALA A 54 3.22 -9.05 1.07
CA ALA A 54 3.20 -8.40 -0.25
C ALA A 54 2.45 -9.26 -1.30
N VAL A 55 1.29 -9.77 -0.91
CA VAL A 55 0.43 -10.61 -1.75
C VAL A 55 -1.03 -10.24 -1.48
N ILE A 56 -1.81 -10.07 -2.53
CA ILE A 56 -3.26 -9.88 -2.42
C ILE A 56 -3.92 -11.27 -2.45
N GLY A 57 -4.20 -11.79 -1.27
CA GLY A 57 -4.85 -13.07 -1.09
C GLY A 57 -6.34 -12.96 -0.76
N PRO A 58 -7.00 -14.09 -0.43
CA PRO A 58 -8.44 -14.10 -0.13
C PRO A 58 -8.83 -13.19 1.04
N THR A 59 -8.02 -13.15 2.10
CA THR A 59 -8.32 -12.30 3.27
C THR A 59 -8.27 -10.82 2.91
N THR A 60 -7.27 -10.38 2.15
CA THR A 60 -7.17 -9.01 1.68
C THR A 60 -8.36 -8.64 0.81
N ARG A 61 -8.75 -9.52 -0.11
CA ARG A 61 -9.90 -9.30 -1.00
C ARG A 61 -11.20 -9.23 -0.22
N SER A 62 -11.40 -10.11 0.76
CA SER A 62 -12.60 -10.12 1.59
C SER A 62 -12.72 -8.83 2.39
N LYS A 63 -11.63 -8.38 3.02
CA LYS A 63 -11.63 -7.13 3.79
C LYS A 63 -11.82 -5.91 2.92
N PHE A 64 -11.22 -5.90 1.73
CA PHE A 64 -11.42 -4.82 0.76
C PHE A 64 -12.87 -4.72 0.33
N ASN A 65 -13.49 -5.87 -0.01
CA ASN A 65 -14.89 -5.90 -0.42
C ASN A 65 -15.84 -5.46 0.70
N ALA A 66 -15.50 -5.77 1.95
CA ALA A 66 -16.29 -5.33 3.11
C ALA A 66 -16.21 -3.81 3.31
N LYS A 67 -15.02 -3.22 3.09
CA LYS A 67 -14.80 -1.78 3.26
C LYS A 67 -15.30 -0.97 2.05
N TYR A 68 -15.13 -1.51 0.86
CA TYR A 68 -15.49 -0.85 -0.40
C TYR A 68 -16.37 -1.77 -1.24
N PRO A 69 -17.66 -1.99 -0.86
CA PRO A 69 -18.57 -2.83 -1.66
C PRO A 69 -18.69 -2.27 -3.08
N GLY A 70 -18.37 -3.09 -4.08
CA GLY A 70 -18.37 -2.66 -5.48
C GLY A 70 -17.11 -1.91 -5.91
N GLY A 71 -16.08 -1.84 -5.05
CA GLY A 71 -14.82 -1.18 -5.35
C GLY A 71 -14.78 0.28 -4.94
N ILE A 72 -13.63 0.92 -5.15
CA ILE A 72 -13.47 2.34 -4.86
C ILE A 72 -14.10 3.16 -5.98
N THR A 73 -15.02 4.04 -5.62
CA THR A 73 -15.70 4.90 -6.59
C THR A 73 -14.83 6.11 -6.93
N ARG A 74 -14.65 6.38 -8.21
CA ARG A 74 -13.99 7.60 -8.67
C ARG A 74 -14.99 8.73 -8.74
N GLN A 75 -14.54 9.86 -8.27
CA GLN A 75 -15.32 11.10 -8.34
C GLN A 75 -14.74 12.01 -9.41
#